data_d67a2a84e37c1c6ae2b0c6dce028e417
#
_entry.id   d67a2a84e37c1c6ae2b0c6dce028e417
#
_cell.length_a   1.000
_cell.length_b   1.000
_cell.length_c   1.000
_cell.angle_alpha   90.00
_cell.angle_beta   90.00
_cell.angle_gamma   90.00
#
_symmetry.space_group_name_H-M   'P 1'
#
loop_
_entity.id
_entity.type
_entity.pdbx_description
1 polymer ?
#
loop_
_entity_poly.entity_id
_entity_poly.type
_entity_poly.pdbx_seq_one_letter_code
_entity_poly.pdbx_strand_id
1 'polypeptide(L)'
;MKKIIYPGTFDPIHYGHIDIAKRASKLFDEVHICISDNLEKNPLFTHDERASMIEECLDDINNISVHSNPKNLVINFARDCGAVAIIRGLRHVSDFEFEFQMANVNYGINPSISTLLMIPNEKFLHLNSTIIKDLKSEGYDVIVADAGNL
;
A
#
# COMPACT_ATOMS: atom_id res chain seq x y z
N MET A 1 -16.55 2.36 14.70
CA MET A 1 -16.03 1.64 13.54
C MET A 1 -14.55 1.98 13.35
N LYS A 2 -13.69 0.98 13.30
CA LYS A 2 -12.24 1.18 13.17
C LYS A 2 -11.82 1.10 11.72
N LYS A 3 -11.41 2.25 11.17
CA LYS A 3 -10.94 2.39 9.79
C LYS A 3 -9.44 2.53 9.77
N ILE A 4 -8.78 1.90 8.81
CA ILE A 4 -7.34 2.02 8.61
C ILE A 4 -7.04 2.42 7.17
N ILE A 5 -6.00 3.23 7.00
CA ILE A 5 -5.50 3.62 5.69
C ILE A 5 -4.28 2.76 5.35
N TYR A 6 -4.26 2.21 4.16
CA TYR A 6 -3.08 1.52 3.61
C TYR A 6 -2.55 2.33 2.43
N PRO A 7 -1.58 3.22 2.66
CA PRO A 7 -1.03 4.05 1.59
C PRO A 7 0.11 3.36 0.87
N GLY A 8 0.28 3.68 -0.38
CA GLY A 8 1.41 3.22 -1.17
C GLY A 8 1.33 3.73 -2.59
N THR A 9 2.38 3.48 -3.35
CA THR A 9 2.41 3.81 -4.77
C THR A 9 1.64 2.78 -5.58
N PHE A 10 1.73 1.50 -5.21
CA PHE A 10 1.05 0.37 -5.88
C PHE A 10 1.27 0.38 -7.40
N ASP A 11 2.51 0.40 -7.81
CA ASP A 11 2.88 0.61 -9.22
C ASP A 11 3.76 -0.53 -9.76
N PRO A 12 3.24 -1.73 -9.91
CA PRO A 12 1.88 -2.18 -9.62
C PRO A 12 1.71 -2.79 -8.22
N ILE A 13 0.48 -3.12 -7.86
CA ILE A 13 0.21 -3.98 -6.70
C ILE A 13 0.81 -5.37 -6.92
N HIS A 14 1.29 -6.00 -5.85
CA HIS A 14 1.82 -7.37 -5.89
C HIS A 14 1.33 -8.18 -4.69
N TYR A 15 1.69 -9.45 -4.63
CA TYR A 15 1.19 -10.35 -3.58
C TYR A 15 1.55 -9.91 -2.17
N GLY A 16 2.67 -9.24 -1.97
CA GLY A 16 3.01 -8.67 -0.66
C GLY A 16 2.00 -7.62 -0.21
N HIS A 17 1.57 -6.75 -1.12
CA HIS A 17 0.51 -5.78 -0.84
C HIS A 17 -0.82 -6.47 -0.57
N ILE A 18 -1.16 -7.47 -1.38
CA ILE A 18 -2.42 -8.21 -1.25
C ILE A 18 -2.48 -8.92 0.10
N ASP A 19 -1.39 -9.55 0.52
CA ASP A 19 -1.28 -10.22 1.82
C ASP A 19 -1.58 -9.26 2.97
N ILE A 20 -0.93 -8.09 2.97
CA ILE A 20 -1.14 -7.08 4.01
C ILE A 20 -2.58 -6.58 3.98
N ALA A 21 -3.12 -6.26 2.81
CA ALA A 21 -4.48 -5.75 2.68
C ALA A 21 -5.51 -6.77 3.19
N LYS A 22 -5.35 -8.04 2.84
CA LYS A 22 -6.24 -9.11 3.31
C LYS A 22 -6.19 -9.29 4.81
N ARG A 23 -5.01 -9.26 5.40
CA ARG A 23 -4.85 -9.40 6.85
C ARG A 23 -5.40 -8.18 7.58
N ALA A 24 -5.17 -6.98 7.05
CA ALA A 24 -5.75 -5.76 7.61
C ALA A 24 -7.27 -5.79 7.56
N SER A 25 -7.87 -6.33 6.50
CA SER A 25 -9.33 -6.43 6.35
C SER A 25 -9.97 -7.30 7.42
N LYS A 26 -9.22 -8.22 8.01
CA LYS A 26 -9.71 -9.09 9.10
C LYS A 26 -9.55 -8.44 10.47
N LEU A 27 -8.67 -7.45 10.59
CA LEU A 27 -8.36 -6.80 11.87
C LEU A 27 -9.15 -5.51 12.07
N PHE A 28 -9.59 -4.86 10.98
CA PHE A 28 -10.27 -3.57 11.01
C PHE A 28 -11.60 -3.65 10.31
N ASP A 29 -12.50 -2.74 10.65
CA ASP A 29 -13.84 -2.72 10.06
C ASP A 29 -13.81 -2.29 8.60
N GLU A 30 -12.92 -1.34 8.26
CA GLU A 30 -12.73 -0.87 6.89
C GLU A 30 -11.24 -0.63 6.62
N VAL A 31 -10.81 -1.03 5.44
CA VAL A 31 -9.46 -0.74 4.92
C VAL A 31 -9.60 0.17 3.70
N HIS A 32 -8.98 1.33 3.76
CA HIS A 32 -8.97 2.29 2.68
C HIS A 32 -7.57 2.31 2.07
N ILE A 33 -7.42 1.72 0.90
CA ILE A 33 -6.17 1.77 0.15
C ILE A 33 -6.07 3.14 -0.50
N CYS A 34 -4.95 3.81 -0.28
CA CYS A 34 -4.72 5.16 -0.75
C CYS A 34 -3.51 5.18 -1.69
N ILE A 35 -3.77 5.38 -2.98
CA ILE A 35 -2.70 5.48 -3.97
C ILE A 35 -2.08 6.87 -3.87
N SER A 36 -0.80 6.92 -3.50
CA SER A 36 -0.05 8.17 -3.35
C SER A 36 1.13 8.18 -4.31
N ASP A 37 1.39 9.32 -4.93
CA ASP A 37 2.55 9.46 -5.78
C ASP A 37 3.79 9.76 -4.96
N ASN A 38 4.89 9.11 -5.36
CA ASN A 38 6.22 9.51 -4.94
C ASN A 38 6.79 10.41 -6.06
N LEU A 39 6.97 11.70 -5.75
CA LEU A 39 7.44 12.69 -6.72
C LEU A 39 8.83 12.37 -7.30
N GLU A 40 9.61 11.55 -6.63
CA GLU A 40 10.94 11.14 -7.08
C GLU A 40 10.91 9.96 -8.04
N LYS A 41 9.74 9.34 -8.25
CA LYS A 41 9.59 8.16 -9.11
C LYS A 41 8.65 8.45 -10.26
N ASN A 42 9.04 8.01 -11.45
CA ASN A 42 8.16 8.02 -12.61
C ASN A 42 7.27 6.79 -12.55
N PRO A 43 5.95 6.93 -12.44
CA PRO A 43 5.08 5.77 -12.38
C PRO A 43 5.01 5.06 -13.73
N LEU A 44 4.95 3.72 -13.69
CA LEU A 44 4.76 2.90 -14.88
C LEU A 44 3.29 2.93 -15.33
N PHE A 45 2.37 2.95 -14.37
CA PHE A 45 0.94 2.92 -14.60
C PHE A 45 0.30 4.22 -14.11
N THR A 46 -0.79 4.63 -14.78
CA THR A 46 -1.58 5.78 -14.33
C THR A 46 -2.30 5.46 -13.03
N HIS A 47 -2.82 6.50 -12.36
CA HIS A 47 -3.64 6.30 -11.17
C HIS A 47 -4.85 5.40 -11.45
N ASP A 48 -5.54 5.61 -12.57
CA ASP A 48 -6.71 4.83 -12.93
C ASP A 48 -6.34 3.37 -13.19
N GLU A 49 -5.22 3.11 -13.87
CA GLU A 49 -4.73 1.76 -14.10
C GLU A 49 -4.38 1.07 -12.79
N ARG A 50 -3.68 1.77 -11.90
CA ARG A 50 -3.30 1.23 -10.59
C ARG A 50 -4.53 0.91 -9.75
N ALA A 51 -5.50 1.83 -9.71
CA ALA A 51 -6.75 1.62 -8.97
C ALA A 51 -7.51 0.41 -9.51
N SER A 52 -7.60 0.27 -10.83
CA SER A 52 -8.29 -0.86 -11.46
C SER A 52 -7.63 -2.19 -11.12
N MET A 53 -6.29 -2.24 -11.14
CA MET A 53 -5.55 -3.45 -10.78
C MET A 53 -5.78 -3.84 -9.31
N ILE A 54 -5.79 -2.86 -8.40
CA ILE A 54 -6.05 -3.11 -6.99
C ILE A 54 -7.47 -3.64 -6.79
N GLU A 55 -8.44 -3.00 -7.40
CA GLU A 55 -9.85 -3.41 -7.30
C GLU A 55 -10.05 -4.83 -7.83
N GLU A 56 -9.43 -5.17 -8.95
CA GLU A 56 -9.49 -6.51 -9.52
C GLU A 56 -8.88 -7.56 -8.60
N CYS A 57 -7.73 -7.25 -7.98
CA CYS A 57 -7.04 -8.19 -7.09
C CYS A 57 -7.78 -8.41 -5.77
N LEU A 58 -8.60 -7.46 -5.33
CA LEU A 58 -9.23 -7.47 -4.01
C LEU A 58 -10.77 -7.42 -4.09
N ASP A 59 -11.35 -7.75 -5.25
CA ASP A 59 -12.80 -7.69 -5.48
C ASP A 59 -13.61 -8.64 -4.61
N ASP A 60 -12.99 -9.70 -4.11
CA ASP A 60 -13.61 -10.68 -3.21
C ASP A 60 -13.70 -10.20 -1.75
N ILE A 61 -13.16 -9.02 -1.45
CA ILE A 61 -13.12 -8.48 -0.09
C ILE A 61 -13.99 -7.22 -0.03
N ASN A 62 -15.09 -7.28 0.71
CA ASN A 62 -16.13 -6.25 0.69
C ASN A 62 -15.86 -5.05 1.61
N ASN A 63 -14.87 -5.12 2.51
CA ASN A 63 -14.53 -4.00 3.40
C ASN A 63 -13.26 -3.25 2.99
N ILE A 64 -12.79 -3.43 1.76
CA ILE A 64 -11.66 -2.70 1.19
C ILE A 64 -12.17 -1.75 0.12
N SER A 65 -11.73 -0.50 0.17
CA SER A 65 -11.98 0.49 -0.87
C SER A 65 -10.68 1.10 -1.36
N VAL A 66 -10.68 1.62 -2.58
CA VAL A 66 -9.48 2.18 -3.22
C VAL A 66 -9.70 3.65 -3.52
N HIS A 67 -8.72 4.47 -3.15
CA HIS A 67 -8.77 5.91 -3.32
C HIS A 67 -7.48 6.41 -3.96
N SER A 68 -7.60 7.43 -4.79
CA SER A 68 -6.47 8.14 -5.37
C SER A 68 -6.26 9.44 -4.62
N ASN A 69 -5.03 9.72 -4.16
CA ASN A 69 -4.71 10.90 -3.37
C ASN A 69 -3.38 11.51 -3.82
N PRO A 70 -3.31 12.03 -5.06
CA PRO A 70 -2.03 12.44 -5.65
C PRO A 70 -1.39 13.68 -5.02
N LYS A 71 -2.18 14.57 -4.39
CA LYS A 71 -1.70 15.90 -4.00
C LYS A 71 -1.73 16.19 -2.50
N ASN A 72 -2.30 15.30 -1.69
CA ASN A 72 -2.45 15.53 -0.26
C ASN A 72 -1.54 14.62 0.55
N LEU A 73 -1.17 15.07 1.74
CA LEU A 73 -0.47 14.22 2.70
C LEU A 73 -1.38 13.06 3.13
N VAL A 74 -0.79 11.89 3.26
CA VAL A 74 -1.52 10.69 3.70
C VAL A 74 -2.19 10.90 5.06
N ILE A 75 -1.52 11.59 5.98
CA ILE A 75 -2.07 11.85 7.31
C ILE A 75 -3.34 12.71 7.25
N ASN A 76 -3.42 13.66 6.32
CA ASN A 76 -4.61 14.46 6.12
C ASN A 76 -5.76 13.63 5.54
N PHE A 77 -5.44 12.74 4.60
CA PHE A 77 -6.42 11.80 4.05
C PHE A 77 -6.97 10.89 5.15
N ALA A 78 -6.09 10.37 6.00
CA ALA A 78 -6.49 9.52 7.12
C ALA A 78 -7.42 10.26 8.09
N ARG A 79 -7.10 11.50 8.42
CA ARG A 79 -7.95 12.35 9.25
C ARG A 79 -9.33 12.53 8.61
N ASP A 80 -9.37 12.86 7.34
CA ASP A 80 -10.63 13.17 6.64
C ASP A 80 -11.51 11.92 6.49
N CYS A 81 -10.91 10.74 6.40
CA CYS A 81 -11.64 9.47 6.40
C CYS A 81 -12.11 9.03 7.79
N GLY A 82 -11.63 9.66 8.84
CA GLY A 82 -11.89 9.21 10.20
C GLY A 82 -11.13 7.94 10.58
N ALA A 83 -9.97 7.72 9.97
CA ALA A 83 -9.15 6.55 10.25
C ALA A 83 -8.47 6.66 11.63
N VAL A 84 -8.29 5.51 12.28
CA VAL A 84 -7.60 5.43 13.58
C VAL A 84 -6.11 5.14 13.40
N ALA A 85 -5.71 4.63 12.24
CA ALA A 85 -4.32 4.24 11.99
C ALA A 85 -3.98 4.24 10.52
N ILE A 86 -2.67 4.27 10.25
CA ILE A 86 -2.07 4.05 8.95
C ILE A 86 -1.26 2.76 9.06
N ILE A 87 -1.42 1.84 8.10
CA ILE A 87 -0.65 0.60 8.07
C ILE A 87 0.42 0.68 6.98
N ARG A 88 1.63 0.20 7.32
CA ARG A 88 2.75 0.13 6.39
C ARG A 88 3.33 -1.27 6.41
N GLY A 89 3.72 -1.77 5.24
CA GLY A 89 4.44 -3.04 5.15
C GLY A 89 5.92 -2.84 5.48
N LEU A 90 6.46 -3.75 6.28
CA LEU A 90 7.88 -3.77 6.61
C LEU A 90 8.49 -5.09 6.12
N ARG A 91 9.31 -5.03 5.07
CA ARG A 91 9.91 -6.23 4.46
C ARG A 91 11.33 -6.50 4.95
N HIS A 92 12.10 -5.46 5.21
CA HIS A 92 13.51 -5.56 5.59
C HIS A 92 13.81 -4.61 6.75
N VAL A 93 14.78 -4.98 7.57
CA VAL A 93 15.25 -4.13 8.67
C VAL A 93 15.70 -2.75 8.14
N SER A 94 16.28 -2.71 6.95
CA SER A 94 16.70 -1.46 6.30
C SER A 94 15.55 -0.50 6.00
N ASP A 95 14.31 -0.99 5.88
CA ASP A 95 13.13 -0.15 5.68
C ASP A 95 12.69 0.54 6.97
N PHE A 96 13.06 -0.01 8.12
CA PHE A 96 12.55 0.42 9.42
C PHE A 96 12.88 1.88 9.73
N GLU A 97 14.09 2.32 9.44
CA GLU A 97 14.50 3.69 9.76
C GLU A 97 13.61 4.72 9.05
N PHE A 98 13.35 4.51 7.76
CA PHE A 98 12.48 5.40 6.98
C PHE A 98 11.06 5.37 7.53
N GLU A 99 10.51 4.18 7.77
CA GLU A 99 9.15 4.03 8.28
C GLU A 99 9.02 4.64 9.69
N PHE A 100 10.05 4.48 10.52
CA PHE A 100 10.09 5.07 11.85
C PHE A 100 10.05 6.59 11.79
N GLN A 101 10.85 7.21 10.92
CA GLN A 101 10.86 8.66 10.73
C GLN A 101 9.50 9.17 10.25
N MET A 102 8.90 8.50 9.27
CA MET A 102 7.60 8.89 8.74
C MET A 102 6.50 8.75 9.78
N ALA A 103 6.55 7.69 10.59
CA ALA A 103 5.59 7.49 11.66
C ALA A 103 5.68 8.63 12.70
N ASN A 104 6.88 9.06 13.05
CA ASN A 104 7.08 10.18 13.96
C ASN A 104 6.56 11.50 13.39
N VAL A 105 6.82 11.76 12.11
CA VAL A 105 6.31 12.96 11.44
C VAL A 105 4.78 12.96 11.46
N ASN A 106 4.17 11.85 11.08
CA ASN A 106 2.71 11.74 11.05
C ASN A 106 2.09 11.89 12.44
N TYR A 107 2.68 11.26 13.44
CA TYR A 107 2.23 11.38 14.82
C TYR A 107 2.33 12.82 15.31
N GLY A 108 3.40 13.54 14.95
CA GLY A 108 3.56 14.94 15.28
C GLY A 108 2.50 15.84 14.66
N ILE A 109 2.04 15.50 13.44
CA ILE A 109 0.98 16.25 12.76
C ILE A 109 -0.39 15.92 13.36
N ASN A 110 -0.67 14.64 13.62
CA ASN A 110 -1.94 14.20 14.19
C ASN A 110 -1.73 13.01 15.13
N PRO A 111 -1.59 13.27 16.44
CA PRO A 111 -1.31 12.21 17.42
C PRO A 111 -2.48 11.27 17.68
N SER A 112 -3.66 11.54 17.13
CA SER A 112 -4.81 10.63 17.23
C SER A 112 -4.76 9.48 16.22
N ILE A 113 -3.83 9.52 15.27
CA ILE A 113 -3.66 8.49 14.25
C ILE A 113 -2.31 7.79 14.44
N SER A 114 -2.36 6.48 14.71
CA SER A 114 -1.17 5.68 14.92
C SER A 114 -0.65 5.10 13.60
N THR A 115 0.64 4.86 13.51
CA THR A 115 1.21 4.09 12.41
C THR A 115 1.50 2.67 12.89
N LEU A 116 1.00 1.69 12.15
CA LEU A 116 1.22 0.27 12.42
C LEU A 116 2.10 -0.32 11.33
N LEU A 117 3.09 -1.10 11.75
CA LEU A 117 3.96 -1.82 10.82
C LEU A 117 3.53 -3.28 10.76
N MET A 118 3.37 -3.82 9.56
CA MET A 118 3.00 -5.20 9.36
C MET A 118 4.03 -5.89 8.47
N ILE A 119 4.47 -7.07 8.92
CA ILE A 119 5.43 -7.86 8.16
C ILE A 119 4.65 -8.77 7.22
N PRO A 120 4.89 -8.70 5.89
CA PRO A 120 4.23 -9.59 4.95
C PRO A 120 4.72 -11.02 5.13
N ASN A 121 3.96 -11.99 4.59
CA ASN A 121 4.35 -13.38 4.61
C ASN A 121 5.75 -13.55 4.00
N GLU A 122 6.58 -14.38 4.61
CA GLU A 122 7.97 -14.60 4.24
C GLU A 122 8.14 -14.88 2.74
N LYS A 123 7.24 -15.65 2.14
CA LYS A 123 7.32 -15.98 0.71
C LYS A 123 7.18 -14.78 -0.22
N PHE A 124 6.70 -13.64 0.28
CA PHE A 124 6.53 -12.42 -0.50
C PHE A 124 7.60 -11.36 -0.21
N LEU A 125 8.57 -11.62 0.67
CA LEU A 125 9.58 -10.63 1.07
C LEU A 125 10.47 -10.19 -0.09
N HIS A 126 10.68 -11.04 -1.09
CA HIS A 126 11.49 -10.72 -2.25
C HIS A 126 10.76 -9.90 -3.33
N LEU A 127 9.42 -9.78 -3.20
CA LEU A 127 8.62 -9.04 -4.18
C LEU A 127 8.65 -7.54 -3.88
N ASN A 128 8.78 -6.75 -4.94
CA ASN A 128 8.60 -5.30 -4.87
C ASN A 128 8.25 -4.77 -6.25
N SER A 129 7.64 -3.58 -6.28
CA SER A 129 7.18 -2.98 -7.52
C SER A 129 8.32 -2.66 -8.48
N THR A 130 9.50 -2.33 -7.95
CA THR A 130 10.66 -2.03 -8.80
C THR A 130 11.09 -3.24 -9.61
N ILE A 131 11.19 -4.43 -8.99
CA ILE A 131 11.53 -5.67 -9.70
C ILE A 131 10.49 -5.97 -10.77
N ILE A 132 9.21 -5.83 -10.45
CA ILE A 132 8.12 -6.09 -11.41
C ILE A 132 8.19 -5.12 -12.59
N LYS A 133 8.46 -3.84 -12.33
CA LYS A 133 8.63 -2.83 -13.38
C LYS A 133 9.83 -3.14 -14.26
N ASP A 134 10.95 -3.56 -13.68
CA ASP A 134 12.14 -3.93 -14.44
C ASP A 134 11.88 -5.12 -15.35
N LEU A 135 11.19 -6.15 -14.85
CA LEU A 135 10.81 -7.31 -15.66
C LEU A 135 9.92 -6.89 -16.83
N LYS A 136 8.94 -6.03 -16.59
CA LYS A 136 8.05 -5.55 -17.63
C LYS A 136 8.79 -4.72 -18.69
N SER A 137 9.73 -3.88 -18.27
CA SER A 137 10.52 -3.05 -19.19
C SER A 137 11.43 -3.88 -20.10
N GLU A 138 11.83 -5.07 -19.64
CA GLU A 138 12.62 -6.02 -20.43
C GLU A 138 11.78 -6.90 -21.35
N GLY A 139 10.47 -6.68 -21.42
CA GLY A 139 9.57 -7.41 -22.29
C GLY A 139 8.92 -8.64 -21.68
N TYR A 140 9.12 -8.88 -20.39
CA TYR A 140 8.42 -9.97 -19.71
C TYR A 140 6.96 -9.59 -19.48
N ASP A 141 6.09 -10.55 -19.70
CA ASP A 141 4.65 -10.39 -19.48
C ASP A 141 4.37 -10.64 -17.99
N VAL A 142 4.07 -9.57 -17.27
CA VAL A 142 3.86 -9.65 -15.83
C VAL A 142 2.38 -9.43 -15.53
N ILE A 143 1.72 -10.50 -15.08
CA ILE A 143 0.36 -10.43 -14.58
C ILE A 143 0.46 -10.25 -13.07
N VAL A 144 -0.12 -9.17 -12.56
CA VAL A 144 -0.03 -8.81 -11.14
C VAL A 144 -0.49 -9.96 -10.24
N ALA A 145 -1.58 -10.64 -10.64
CA ALA A 145 -2.11 -11.77 -9.88
C ALA A 145 -1.14 -12.95 -9.81
N ASP A 146 -0.25 -13.07 -10.78
CA ASP A 146 0.71 -14.16 -10.87
C ASP A 146 2.11 -13.77 -10.36
N ALA A 147 2.25 -12.57 -9.81
CA ALA A 147 3.53 -12.10 -9.32
C ALA A 147 4.17 -13.03 -8.28
N GLY A 148 3.36 -13.80 -7.53
CA GLY A 148 3.83 -14.81 -6.61
C GLY A 148 4.47 -16.03 -7.26
N ASN A 149 4.32 -16.19 -8.57
CA ASN A 149 4.88 -17.29 -9.34
C ASN A 149 6.22 -16.96 -10.01
N LEU A 150 6.69 -15.74 -9.83
CA LEU A 150 7.96 -15.28 -10.38
C LEU A 150 9.16 -15.83 -9.60
#